data_ae52d5db265ed97aff28ef787cc8db0f
#
_entry.id   ae52d5db265ed97aff28ef787cc8db0f
#
_cell.length_a   1.000
_cell.length_b   1.000
_cell.length_c   1.000
_cell.angle_alpha   90.00
_cell.angle_beta   90.00
_cell.angle_gamma   90.00
#
_symmetry.space_group_name_H-M   'P 1'
#
loop_
_entity.id
_entity.type
_entity.pdbx_description
1 polymer ?
#
loop_
_entity_poly.entity_id
_entity_poly.type
_entity_poly.pdbx_seq_one_letter_code
_entity_poly.pdbx_strand_id
1 'polypeptide(L)'
;IAFTLSTKKTKNIYTINFQGYDSSVVEDSLEARNINDELEKFYQKSKDKLKIFLINSDNYEKESDGRGNQRYEFEYAGDKEEQIYSPAGRSIQIDENYLKRNPIQTCNGKAILKLIDYNRNTLNILVPEQNKKYEKKIIKNYKENFYFQKVTIDNYFRKNMNKPKNMLKKDKLSIHIIYVKTNQSYFTYDSDTGNGKNQIIDPIAVIYTGGMDS
;
A
#
# COMPACT_ATOMS: atom_id res chain seq x y z
N ILE A 1 23.86 -10.64 14.92
CA ILE A 1 22.96 -11.67 14.33
C ILE A 1 21.88 -11.01 13.46
N ALA A 2 21.25 -9.93 13.93
CA ALA A 2 20.23 -9.20 13.16
C ALA A 2 20.79 -8.59 11.85
N PHE A 3 22.01 -8.07 11.89
CA PHE A 3 22.69 -7.51 10.73
C PHE A 3 22.93 -8.55 9.63
N THR A 4 23.30 -9.79 10.01
CA THR A 4 23.53 -10.88 9.05
C THR A 4 22.25 -11.34 8.37
N LEU A 5 21.10 -11.33 9.07
CA LEU A 5 19.79 -11.66 8.49
C LEU A 5 19.29 -10.57 7.53
N SER A 6 19.53 -9.30 7.84
CA SER A 6 19.21 -8.17 6.96
C SER A 6 19.98 -8.27 5.64
N THR A 7 21.31 -8.45 5.71
CA THR A 7 22.14 -8.55 4.50
C THR A 7 21.78 -9.74 3.61
N LYS A 8 21.30 -10.86 4.17
CA LYS A 8 20.84 -12.01 3.38
C LYS A 8 19.52 -11.70 2.63
N LYS A 9 18.59 -10.97 3.27
CA LYS A 9 17.33 -10.58 2.63
C LYS A 9 17.52 -9.53 1.54
N THR A 10 18.49 -8.64 1.70
CA THR A 10 18.72 -7.52 0.77
C THR A 10 19.78 -7.80 -0.29
N LYS A 11 20.45 -8.99 -0.22
CA LYS A 11 21.46 -9.36 -1.22
C LYS A 11 20.86 -9.37 -2.63
N ASN A 12 21.48 -8.63 -3.53
CA ASN A 12 21.06 -8.44 -4.92
C ASN A 12 19.67 -7.76 -5.08
N ILE A 13 19.28 -6.94 -4.10
CA ILE A 13 18.12 -6.06 -4.21
C ILE A 13 18.63 -4.64 -4.39
N TYR A 14 18.08 -3.97 -5.36
CA TYR A 14 18.32 -2.56 -5.64
C TYR A 14 17.00 -1.83 -5.48
N THR A 15 16.97 -0.79 -4.69
CA THR A 15 15.84 0.11 -4.62
C THR A 15 15.89 1.04 -5.82
N ILE A 16 14.83 1.06 -6.60
CA ILE A 16 14.61 2.13 -7.56
C ILE A 16 13.82 3.18 -6.80
N ASN A 17 14.51 4.19 -6.33
CA ASN A 17 13.87 5.36 -5.77
C ASN A 17 13.68 6.36 -6.91
N PHE A 18 12.44 6.62 -7.27
CA PHE A 18 12.12 7.74 -8.14
C PHE A 18 12.20 9.00 -7.28
N GLN A 19 13.41 9.51 -7.12
CA GLN A 19 13.59 10.78 -6.44
C GLN A 19 12.86 11.85 -7.22
N GLY A 20 11.81 12.25 -6.61
CA GLY A 20 11.26 13.58 -6.65
C GLY A 20 10.84 14.03 -8.03
N TYR A 21 9.62 14.41 -8.12
CA TYR A 21 9.29 15.52 -8.99
C TYR A 21 10.36 16.59 -8.82
N ASP A 22 10.87 17.18 -9.89
CA ASP A 22 11.51 18.48 -9.80
C ASP A 22 10.66 19.34 -8.85
N SER A 23 11.28 20.06 -7.95
CA SER A 23 10.59 20.90 -6.95
C SER A 23 9.58 21.89 -7.57
N SER A 24 9.60 22.06 -8.90
CA SER A 24 8.64 22.81 -9.70
C SER A 24 7.34 22.04 -10.02
N VAL A 25 7.32 20.71 -9.87
CA VAL A 25 6.13 19.88 -10.15
C VAL A 25 5.22 19.88 -8.93
N VAL A 26 4.04 20.44 -9.09
CA VAL A 26 3.01 20.41 -8.06
C VAL A 26 2.41 19.01 -8.00
N GLU A 27 2.32 18.41 -6.82
CA GLU A 27 1.92 17.03 -6.57
C GLU A 27 0.58 16.64 -7.23
N ASP A 28 -0.38 17.57 -7.25
CA ASP A 28 -1.70 17.41 -7.90
C ASP A 28 -1.72 17.86 -9.38
N SER A 29 -0.56 18.07 -10.00
CA SER A 29 -0.49 18.54 -11.38
C SER A 29 -0.74 17.42 -12.38
N LEU A 30 -1.12 17.81 -13.63
CA LEU A 30 -1.20 16.87 -14.75
C LEU A 30 0.16 16.26 -15.07
N GLU A 31 1.24 16.96 -14.78
CA GLU A 31 2.60 16.47 -14.95
C GLU A 31 2.90 15.34 -13.97
N ALA A 32 2.57 15.51 -12.69
CA ALA A 32 2.70 14.46 -11.69
C ALA A 32 1.90 13.21 -12.09
N ARG A 33 0.67 13.40 -12.60
CA ARG A 33 -0.12 12.27 -13.10
C ARG A 33 0.54 11.56 -14.28
N ASN A 34 1.04 12.31 -15.26
CA ASN A 34 1.73 11.72 -16.42
C ASN A 34 2.96 10.92 -15.98
N ILE A 35 3.73 11.42 -15.01
CA ILE A 35 4.87 10.70 -14.43
C ILE A 35 4.39 9.40 -13.78
N ASN A 36 3.34 9.45 -12.96
CA ASN A 36 2.78 8.26 -12.32
C ASN A 36 2.26 7.23 -13.34
N ASP A 37 1.60 7.69 -14.43
CA ASP A 37 1.13 6.80 -15.50
C ASP A 37 2.31 6.11 -16.23
N GLU A 38 3.41 6.81 -16.46
CA GLU A 38 4.62 6.23 -17.07
C GLU A 38 5.33 5.24 -16.12
N LEU A 39 5.38 5.56 -14.82
CA LEU A 39 5.90 4.66 -13.79
C LEU A 39 5.07 3.38 -13.70
N GLU A 40 3.74 3.50 -13.73
CA GLU A 40 2.84 2.35 -13.76
C GLU A 40 3.09 1.48 -15.00
N LYS A 41 3.17 2.08 -16.18
CA LYS A 41 3.48 1.36 -17.43
C LYS A 41 4.84 0.67 -17.37
N PHE A 42 5.86 1.33 -16.82
CA PHE A 42 7.18 0.75 -16.62
C PHE A 42 7.10 -0.46 -15.66
N TYR A 43 6.43 -0.28 -14.52
CA TYR A 43 6.23 -1.36 -13.55
C TYR A 43 5.53 -2.55 -14.19
N GLN A 44 4.39 -2.36 -14.87
CA GLN A 44 3.63 -3.45 -15.49
C GLN A 44 4.43 -4.21 -16.57
N LYS A 45 5.23 -3.51 -17.37
CA LYS A 45 6.08 -4.13 -18.39
C LYS A 45 7.29 -4.87 -17.82
N SER A 46 7.77 -4.45 -16.65
CA SER A 46 9.06 -4.88 -16.11
C SER A 46 8.92 -5.84 -14.93
N LYS A 47 7.78 -5.84 -14.22
CA LYS A 47 7.59 -6.57 -12.95
C LYS A 47 7.96 -8.06 -13.03
N ASP A 48 7.56 -8.74 -14.11
CA ASP A 48 7.83 -10.17 -14.26
C ASP A 48 9.25 -10.43 -14.77
N LYS A 49 9.70 -9.64 -15.75
CA LYS A 49 11.02 -9.79 -16.37
C LYS A 49 12.15 -9.47 -15.41
N LEU A 50 12.03 -8.39 -14.67
CA LEU A 50 13.04 -7.91 -13.72
C LEU A 50 12.76 -8.37 -12.28
N LYS A 51 11.67 -9.10 -12.04
CA LYS A 51 11.21 -9.52 -10.70
C LYS A 51 11.07 -8.35 -9.74
N ILE A 52 10.64 -7.20 -10.25
CA ILE A 52 10.35 -6.02 -9.44
C ILE A 52 9.21 -6.35 -8.50
N PHE A 53 9.30 -5.88 -7.27
CA PHE A 53 8.20 -5.92 -6.30
C PHE A 53 7.96 -4.52 -5.74
N LEU A 54 6.74 -4.27 -5.31
CA LEU A 54 6.32 -3.02 -4.73
C LEU A 54 6.08 -3.21 -3.23
N ILE A 55 6.62 -2.27 -2.45
CA ILE A 55 6.21 -2.00 -1.08
C ILE A 55 6.19 -0.50 -0.88
N ASN A 56 5.06 0.00 -0.36
CA ASN A 56 4.96 1.34 0.19
C ASN A 56 4.62 1.21 1.67
N SER A 57 5.41 1.88 2.51
CA SER A 57 5.30 1.86 3.96
C SER A 57 5.40 3.26 4.56
N ASP A 58 5.06 4.29 3.79
CA ASP A 58 5.17 5.71 4.16
C ASP A 58 4.46 6.00 5.49
N ASN A 59 3.31 5.37 5.76
CA ASN A 59 2.62 5.51 7.05
C ASN A 59 3.50 5.14 8.26
N TYR A 60 4.60 4.41 8.05
CA TYR A 60 5.56 4.01 9.08
C TYR A 60 6.86 4.80 9.02
N GLU A 61 6.92 5.86 8.24
CA GLU A 61 7.99 6.85 8.31
C GLU A 61 7.87 7.68 9.58
N LYS A 62 9.01 8.15 10.09
CA LYS A 62 9.07 8.99 11.26
C LYS A 62 9.20 10.43 10.84
N GLU A 63 8.26 11.23 11.29
CA GLU A 63 8.34 12.67 11.17
C GLU A 63 8.75 13.34 12.48
N SER A 64 9.50 14.44 12.37
CA SER A 64 9.81 15.29 13.50
C SER A 64 8.72 16.36 13.67
N ASP A 65 8.16 16.48 14.87
CA ASP A 65 7.17 17.50 15.20
C ASP A 65 7.76 18.93 15.36
N GLY A 66 9.00 19.13 14.93
CA GLY A 66 9.73 20.39 15.07
C GLY A 66 10.19 20.72 16.51
N ARG A 67 9.79 19.91 17.49
CA ARG A 67 10.19 19.99 18.90
C ARG A 67 11.20 18.90 19.29
N GLY A 68 11.63 18.11 18.32
CA GLY A 68 12.55 16.99 18.52
C GLY A 68 11.88 15.65 18.86
N ASN A 69 10.54 15.60 18.99
CA ASN A 69 9.84 14.32 19.11
C ASN A 69 9.65 13.71 17.74
N GLN A 70 9.88 12.41 17.64
CA GLN A 70 9.61 11.66 16.42
C GLN A 70 8.32 10.87 16.61
N ARG A 71 7.42 10.98 15.63
CA ARG A 71 6.18 10.20 15.55
C ARG A 71 6.10 9.51 14.21
N TYR A 72 5.47 8.35 14.18
CA TYR A 72 5.13 7.71 12.91
C TYR A 72 3.97 8.44 12.25
N GLU A 73 3.96 8.50 10.93
CA GLU A 73 2.90 9.13 10.15
C GLU A 73 1.52 8.56 10.51
N PHE A 74 1.41 7.24 10.71
CA PHE A 74 0.15 6.61 11.11
C PHE A 74 -0.42 7.12 12.44
N GLU A 75 0.38 7.73 13.31
CA GLU A 75 -0.10 8.23 14.61
C GLU A 75 -0.97 9.49 14.47
N TYR A 76 -0.94 10.13 13.29
CA TYR A 76 -1.82 11.24 12.96
C TYR A 76 -3.20 10.79 12.44
N ALA A 77 -3.39 9.51 12.17
CA ALA A 77 -4.65 8.97 11.63
C ALA A 77 -5.79 8.85 12.65
N GLY A 78 -5.63 9.40 13.84
CA GLY A 78 -6.63 9.38 14.90
C GLY A 78 -6.16 8.67 16.18
N ASP A 79 -7.10 8.20 16.99
CA ASP A 79 -6.76 7.46 18.21
C ASP A 79 -6.18 6.06 17.90
N LYS A 80 -5.70 5.36 18.95
CA LYS A 80 -5.07 4.03 18.78
C LYS A 80 -5.97 3.00 18.11
N GLU A 81 -7.28 3.13 18.26
CA GLU A 81 -8.22 2.24 17.61
C GLU A 81 -8.40 2.62 16.14
N GLU A 82 -8.54 3.92 15.84
CA GLU A 82 -8.66 4.44 14.48
C GLU A 82 -7.45 4.10 13.62
N GLN A 83 -6.25 4.17 14.18
CA GLN A 83 -5.03 3.75 13.50
C GLN A 83 -5.08 2.30 12.98
N ILE A 84 -5.90 1.42 13.57
CA ILE A 84 -6.02 0.02 13.15
C ILE A 84 -6.84 -0.12 11.87
N TYR A 85 -7.94 0.63 11.74
CA TYR A 85 -8.87 0.46 10.63
C TYR A 85 -8.86 1.63 9.62
N SER A 86 -8.01 2.62 9.82
CA SER A 86 -7.79 3.72 8.88
C SER A 86 -6.80 3.32 7.78
N PRO A 87 -7.07 3.63 6.50
CA PRO A 87 -6.07 3.50 5.44
C PRO A 87 -4.81 4.36 5.66
N ALA A 88 -4.94 5.53 6.30
CA ALA A 88 -3.81 6.37 6.73
C ALA A 88 -3.18 5.89 8.05
N GLY A 89 -3.72 4.85 8.66
CA GLY A 89 -3.23 4.28 9.91
C GLY A 89 -2.13 3.23 9.70
N ARG A 90 -2.22 2.12 10.43
CA ARG A 90 -1.25 1.02 10.37
C ARG A 90 -1.42 0.18 9.11
N SER A 91 -1.19 0.79 7.98
CA SER A 91 -1.40 0.24 6.65
C SER A 91 -0.12 0.32 5.82
N ILE A 92 0.07 -0.66 4.95
CA ILE A 92 1.12 -0.69 3.93
C ILE A 92 0.49 -1.10 2.59
N GLN A 93 1.20 -0.84 1.50
CA GLN A 93 0.83 -1.34 0.18
C GLN A 93 1.92 -2.27 -0.35
N ILE A 94 1.54 -3.41 -0.88
CA ILE A 94 2.44 -4.44 -1.42
C ILE A 94 1.86 -5.03 -2.70
N ASP A 95 2.69 -5.73 -3.47
CA ASP A 95 2.24 -6.48 -4.65
C ASP A 95 2.43 -8.00 -4.48
N GLU A 96 2.03 -8.73 -5.52
CA GLU A 96 2.19 -10.19 -5.56
C GLU A 96 3.66 -10.63 -5.54
N ASN A 97 4.56 -9.88 -6.16
CA ASN A 97 5.97 -10.23 -6.20
C ASN A 97 6.63 -10.03 -4.83
N TYR A 98 6.18 -9.02 -4.06
CA TYR A 98 6.53 -8.90 -2.66
C TYR A 98 6.11 -10.14 -1.87
N LEU A 99 4.87 -10.61 -2.04
CA LEU A 99 4.33 -11.80 -1.35
C LEU A 99 5.05 -13.11 -1.74
N LYS A 100 5.50 -13.24 -2.99
CA LYS A 100 6.34 -14.36 -3.43
C LYS A 100 7.68 -14.39 -2.70
N ARG A 101 8.23 -13.22 -2.42
CA ARG A 101 9.53 -13.06 -1.74
C ARG A 101 9.43 -13.11 -0.23
N ASN A 102 8.36 -12.56 0.32
CA ASN A 102 8.08 -12.46 1.76
C ASN A 102 6.76 -13.18 2.05
N PRO A 103 6.77 -14.51 2.19
CA PRO A 103 5.55 -15.28 2.39
C PRO A 103 4.86 -14.89 3.71
N ILE A 104 3.58 -14.60 3.64
CA ILE A 104 2.71 -14.31 4.77
C ILE A 104 1.72 -15.47 4.92
N GLN A 105 1.47 -15.91 6.14
CA GLN A 105 0.62 -17.07 6.43
C GLN A 105 -0.84 -16.65 6.61
N THR A 106 -1.73 -17.24 5.84
CA THR A 106 -3.18 -17.08 6.04
C THR A 106 -3.70 -17.93 7.20
N CYS A 107 -4.82 -17.51 7.80
CA CYS A 107 -5.47 -18.28 8.87
C CYS A 107 -5.97 -19.65 8.41
N ASN A 108 -6.34 -19.78 7.14
CA ASN A 108 -6.87 -21.02 6.56
C ASN A 108 -5.80 -21.91 5.88
N GLY A 109 -4.52 -21.51 5.96
CA GLY A 109 -3.40 -22.26 5.37
C GLY A 109 -3.29 -22.20 3.85
N LYS A 110 -4.21 -21.52 3.15
CA LYS A 110 -4.14 -21.38 1.68
C LYS A 110 -3.12 -20.31 1.30
N ALA A 111 -2.45 -20.49 0.18
CA ALA A 111 -1.55 -19.47 -0.36
C ALA A 111 -2.33 -18.21 -0.75
N ILE A 112 -1.86 -17.02 -0.33
CA ILE A 112 -2.53 -15.72 -0.57
C ILE A 112 -2.80 -15.52 -2.05
N LEU A 113 -1.82 -15.82 -2.92
CA LEU A 113 -1.95 -15.62 -4.38
C LEU A 113 -3.11 -16.38 -5.01
N LYS A 114 -3.60 -17.44 -4.35
CA LYS A 114 -4.80 -18.19 -4.79
C LYS A 114 -6.11 -17.59 -4.27
N LEU A 115 -6.03 -16.62 -3.39
CA LEU A 115 -7.17 -15.96 -2.75
C LEU A 115 -7.42 -14.57 -3.31
N ILE A 116 -6.52 -14.03 -4.10
CA ILE A 116 -6.66 -12.70 -4.69
C ILE A 116 -7.84 -12.67 -5.67
N ASP A 117 -8.72 -11.70 -5.50
CA ASP A 117 -9.76 -11.36 -6.48
C ASP A 117 -9.20 -10.32 -7.46
N TYR A 118 -9.05 -10.72 -8.73
CA TYR A 118 -8.53 -9.87 -9.81
C TYR A 118 -9.58 -8.97 -10.46
N ASN A 119 -10.79 -8.90 -9.88
CA ASN A 119 -11.76 -7.93 -10.36
C ASN A 119 -11.23 -6.52 -10.09
N ARG A 120 -11.15 -5.68 -11.14
CA ARG A 120 -10.65 -4.30 -11.05
C ARG A 120 -11.46 -3.39 -10.10
N ASN A 121 -12.65 -3.81 -9.69
CA ASN A 121 -13.47 -3.09 -8.72
C ASN A 121 -13.39 -3.69 -7.31
N THR A 122 -12.47 -4.63 -7.08
CA THR A 122 -12.20 -5.23 -5.79
C THR A 122 -10.82 -4.80 -5.27
N LEU A 123 -10.78 -4.26 -4.07
CA LEU A 123 -9.55 -4.02 -3.34
C LEU A 123 -9.27 -5.22 -2.44
N ASN A 124 -8.14 -5.91 -2.65
CA ASN A 124 -7.70 -7.00 -1.79
C ASN A 124 -6.88 -6.46 -0.63
N ILE A 125 -7.22 -6.87 0.59
CA ILE A 125 -6.46 -6.48 1.78
C ILE A 125 -6.16 -7.70 2.67
N LEU A 126 -4.94 -7.75 3.20
CA LEU A 126 -4.55 -8.69 4.24
C LEU A 126 -4.84 -8.07 5.60
N VAL A 127 -5.62 -8.74 6.40
CA VAL A 127 -6.01 -8.25 7.73
C VAL A 127 -5.53 -9.25 8.78
N PRO A 128 -4.71 -8.83 9.76
CA PRO A 128 -4.35 -9.67 10.90
C PRO A 128 -5.60 -10.16 11.64
N GLU A 129 -5.64 -11.45 12.01
CA GLU A 129 -6.81 -12.09 12.62
C GLU A 129 -7.29 -11.36 13.87
N GLN A 130 -6.37 -10.82 14.67
CA GLN A 130 -6.69 -10.03 15.86
C GLN A 130 -7.55 -8.79 15.55
N ASN A 131 -7.52 -8.28 14.31
CA ASN A 131 -8.27 -7.11 13.88
C ASN A 131 -9.67 -7.46 13.33
N LYS A 132 -10.06 -8.73 13.31
CA LYS A 132 -11.36 -9.19 12.82
C LYS A 132 -12.55 -8.50 13.48
N LYS A 133 -12.43 -8.14 14.77
CA LYS A 133 -13.46 -7.38 15.50
C LYS A 133 -13.77 -6.01 14.86
N TYR A 134 -12.86 -5.46 14.07
CA TYR A 134 -13.03 -4.19 13.36
C TYR A 134 -13.45 -4.35 11.89
N GLU A 135 -13.78 -5.55 11.43
CA GLU A 135 -14.09 -5.86 10.02
C GLU A 135 -15.01 -4.84 9.35
N LYS A 136 -16.13 -4.50 10.00
CA LYS A 136 -17.09 -3.53 9.44
C LYS A 136 -16.49 -2.14 9.27
N LYS A 137 -15.68 -1.68 10.23
CA LYS A 137 -14.99 -0.38 10.15
C LYS A 137 -13.92 -0.40 9.06
N ILE A 138 -13.14 -1.48 8.98
CA ILE A 138 -12.13 -1.69 7.93
C ILE A 138 -12.78 -1.64 6.55
N ILE A 139 -13.82 -2.45 6.31
CA ILE A 139 -14.53 -2.48 5.02
C ILE A 139 -15.03 -1.07 4.65
N LYS A 140 -15.67 -0.38 5.59
CA LYS A 140 -16.18 0.97 5.36
C LYS A 140 -15.07 1.92 4.94
N ASN A 141 -14.01 2.04 5.74
CA ASN A 141 -12.97 3.04 5.54
C ASN A 141 -12.12 2.76 4.29
N TYR A 142 -11.76 1.48 4.06
CA TYR A 142 -11.02 1.10 2.85
C TYR A 142 -11.87 1.24 1.59
N LYS A 143 -13.18 1.01 1.67
CA LYS A 143 -14.09 1.24 0.54
C LYS A 143 -14.25 2.73 0.22
N GLU A 144 -14.32 3.59 1.25
CA GLU A 144 -14.34 5.05 1.07
C GLU A 144 -13.05 5.53 0.41
N ASN A 145 -11.90 5.09 0.92
CA ASN A 145 -10.60 5.46 0.36
C ASN A 145 -10.45 4.93 -1.07
N PHE A 146 -10.84 3.68 -1.35
CA PHE A 146 -10.78 3.10 -2.68
C PHE A 146 -11.64 3.88 -3.68
N TYR A 147 -12.85 4.28 -3.28
CA TYR A 147 -13.71 5.13 -4.10
C TYR A 147 -13.09 6.50 -4.32
N PHE A 148 -12.53 7.10 -3.28
CA PHE A 148 -11.87 8.41 -3.38
C PHE A 148 -10.73 8.37 -4.40
N GLN A 149 -9.82 7.41 -4.28
CA GLN A 149 -8.70 7.26 -5.21
C GLN A 149 -9.18 6.95 -6.64
N LYS A 150 -10.01 5.93 -6.80
CA LYS A 150 -10.41 5.41 -8.11
C LYS A 150 -11.38 6.32 -8.88
N VAL A 151 -12.18 7.10 -8.18
CA VAL A 151 -13.26 7.87 -8.81
C VAL A 151 -13.12 9.38 -8.57
N THR A 152 -12.87 9.80 -7.34
CA THR A 152 -12.84 11.23 -7.02
C THR A 152 -11.59 11.88 -7.59
N ILE A 153 -10.43 11.29 -7.33
CA ILE A 153 -9.14 11.76 -7.87
C ILE A 153 -9.11 11.64 -9.39
N ASP A 154 -9.54 10.50 -9.95
CA ASP A 154 -9.64 10.32 -11.40
C ASP A 154 -10.53 11.40 -12.04
N ASN A 155 -11.68 11.71 -11.45
CA ASN A 155 -12.56 12.75 -11.96
C ASN A 155 -11.98 14.16 -11.87
N TYR A 156 -11.16 14.44 -10.87
CA TYR A 156 -10.43 15.70 -10.80
C TYR A 156 -9.52 15.88 -12.03
N PHE A 157 -8.72 14.87 -12.35
CA PHE A 157 -7.83 14.91 -13.51
C PHE A 157 -8.59 14.87 -14.83
N ARG A 158 -9.66 14.05 -14.95
CA ARG A 158 -10.51 14.00 -16.16
C ARG A 158 -11.09 15.37 -16.50
N LYS A 159 -11.54 16.11 -15.49
CA LYS A 159 -12.05 17.48 -15.66
C LYS A 159 -10.96 18.38 -16.26
N ASN A 160 -9.73 18.34 -15.75
CA ASN A 160 -8.62 19.14 -16.23
C ASN A 160 -8.15 18.75 -17.65
N MET A 161 -8.42 17.50 -18.05
CA MET A 161 -8.09 16.97 -19.40
C MET A 161 -9.27 17.05 -20.38
N ASN A 162 -10.39 17.65 -20.02
CA ASN A 162 -11.63 17.65 -20.80
C ASN A 162 -12.12 16.24 -21.19
N LYS A 163 -11.88 15.24 -20.32
CA LYS A 163 -12.35 13.85 -20.52
C LYS A 163 -13.73 13.64 -19.89
N PRO A 164 -14.54 12.69 -20.40
CA PRO A 164 -15.79 12.31 -19.78
C PRO A 164 -15.60 11.87 -18.33
N LYS A 165 -16.55 12.22 -17.46
CA LYS A 165 -16.54 11.87 -16.05
C LYS A 165 -16.63 10.35 -15.86
N ASN A 166 -15.84 9.81 -14.93
CA ASN A 166 -15.99 8.45 -14.46
C ASN A 166 -17.26 8.34 -13.61
N MET A 167 -18.21 7.55 -14.08
CA MET A 167 -19.55 7.38 -13.47
C MET A 167 -19.65 6.14 -12.56
N LEU A 168 -18.50 5.52 -12.23
CA LEU A 168 -18.49 4.36 -11.36
C LEU A 168 -19.05 4.71 -9.97
N LYS A 169 -20.04 3.93 -9.54
CA LYS A 169 -20.69 4.15 -8.24
C LYS A 169 -19.97 3.36 -7.14
N LYS A 170 -19.96 3.89 -5.94
CA LYS A 170 -19.30 3.28 -4.77
C LYS A 170 -19.86 1.90 -4.40
N ASP A 171 -21.14 1.63 -4.65
CA ASP A 171 -21.77 0.32 -4.41
C ASP A 171 -21.22 -0.79 -5.33
N LYS A 172 -20.62 -0.41 -6.47
CA LYS A 172 -19.95 -1.34 -7.40
C LYS A 172 -18.53 -1.71 -6.98
N LEU A 173 -17.98 -1.06 -5.97
CA LEU A 173 -16.69 -1.40 -5.39
C LEU A 173 -16.84 -2.40 -4.25
N SER A 174 -15.89 -3.30 -4.11
CA SER A 174 -15.83 -4.28 -3.03
C SER A 174 -14.48 -4.29 -2.33
N ILE A 175 -14.48 -4.70 -1.07
CA ILE A 175 -13.27 -4.99 -0.32
C ILE A 175 -13.23 -6.49 -0.07
N HIS A 176 -12.17 -7.13 -0.54
CA HIS A 176 -11.92 -8.55 -0.30
C HIS A 176 -10.90 -8.72 0.81
N ILE A 177 -11.33 -9.24 1.96
CA ILE A 177 -10.46 -9.46 3.11
C ILE A 177 -9.89 -10.88 3.06
N ILE A 178 -8.58 -10.98 3.17
CA ILE A 178 -7.85 -12.22 3.40
C ILE A 178 -7.27 -12.16 4.81
N TYR A 179 -7.79 -12.98 5.71
CA TYR A 179 -7.29 -13.04 7.07
C TYR A 179 -5.95 -13.77 7.15
N VAL A 180 -4.99 -13.09 7.79
CA VAL A 180 -3.64 -13.61 8.02
C VAL A 180 -3.41 -13.82 9.51
N LYS A 181 -2.50 -14.75 9.86
CA LYS A 181 -2.13 -15.01 11.25
C LYS A 181 -1.54 -13.76 11.89
N THR A 182 -1.64 -13.65 13.20
CA THR A 182 -0.99 -12.59 13.99
C THR A 182 0.52 -12.79 14.11
N ASN A 183 1.24 -11.75 14.56
CA ASN A 183 2.69 -11.73 14.73
C ASN A 183 3.47 -11.97 13.44
N GLN A 184 2.95 -11.51 12.33
CA GLN A 184 3.64 -11.59 11.07
C GLN A 184 4.42 -10.32 10.75
N SER A 185 5.63 -10.52 10.27
CA SER A 185 6.59 -9.46 9.98
C SER A 185 6.65 -9.20 8.48
N TYR A 186 6.47 -7.95 8.11
CA TYR A 186 6.65 -7.43 6.76
C TYR A 186 7.97 -6.68 6.70
N PHE A 187 8.90 -7.14 5.85
CA PHE A 187 10.20 -6.52 5.69
C PHE A 187 10.09 -5.33 4.73
N THR A 188 10.48 -4.12 5.18
CA THR A 188 10.24 -2.88 4.43
C THR A 188 11.27 -2.61 3.34
N TYR A 189 12.45 -3.21 3.41
CA TYR A 189 13.59 -2.89 2.53
C TYR A 189 14.07 -1.44 2.65
N ASP A 190 13.58 -0.73 3.64
CA ASP A 190 13.89 0.65 3.95
C ASP A 190 14.34 0.77 5.41
N SER A 191 15.49 1.42 5.65
CA SER A 191 16.05 1.61 6.99
C SER A 191 15.28 2.61 7.83
N ASP A 192 14.56 3.52 7.19
CA ASP A 192 13.90 4.65 7.83
C ASP A 192 12.47 4.31 8.28
N THR A 193 11.93 3.21 7.77
CA THR A 193 10.59 2.75 8.12
C THR A 193 10.60 1.57 9.09
N GLY A 194 9.54 1.48 9.89
CA GLY A 194 9.34 0.38 10.82
C GLY A 194 10.09 0.51 12.15
N ASN A 195 10.37 -0.62 12.79
CA ASN A 195 10.86 -0.68 14.17
C ASN A 195 12.40 -0.63 14.32
N GLY A 196 13.11 -0.05 13.37
CA GLY A 196 14.59 -0.05 13.35
C GLY A 196 15.22 -1.40 12.96
N LYS A 197 14.43 -2.40 12.61
CA LYS A 197 14.84 -3.70 12.05
C LYS A 197 14.34 -3.89 10.64
N ASN A 198 13.90 -2.83 9.98
CA ASN A 198 13.26 -2.84 8.66
C ASN A 198 12.05 -3.79 8.63
N GLN A 199 11.27 -3.80 9.70
CA GLN A 199 10.13 -4.69 9.86
C GLN A 199 8.93 -3.96 10.45
N ILE A 200 7.77 -4.25 9.90
CA ILE A 200 6.46 -3.84 10.40
C ILE A 200 5.72 -5.10 10.84
N ILE A 201 5.15 -5.05 12.03
CA ILE A 201 4.40 -6.17 12.58
C ILE A 201 2.91 -5.92 12.42
N ASP A 202 2.22 -6.89 11.83
CA ASP A 202 0.77 -6.94 11.70
C ASP A 202 0.11 -5.67 11.11
N PRO A 203 0.62 -5.08 10.02
CA PRO A 203 -0.12 -4.02 9.34
C PRO A 203 -1.36 -4.60 8.63
N ILE A 204 -2.31 -3.75 8.28
CA ILE A 204 -3.21 -4.06 7.17
C ILE A 204 -2.42 -3.84 5.88
N ALA A 205 -2.31 -4.87 5.04
CA ALA A 205 -1.58 -4.76 3.79
C ALA A 205 -2.54 -4.75 2.59
N VAL A 206 -2.55 -3.64 1.85
CA VAL A 206 -3.29 -3.51 0.59
C VAL A 206 -2.50 -4.20 -0.51
N ILE A 207 -3.14 -5.10 -1.25
CA ILE A 207 -2.50 -5.80 -2.37
C ILE A 207 -2.76 -5.01 -3.65
N TYR A 208 -1.70 -4.48 -4.23
CA TYR A 208 -1.73 -3.83 -5.53
C TYR A 208 -1.76 -4.89 -6.63
N THR A 209 -2.84 -4.91 -7.40
CA THR A 209 -3.05 -5.88 -8.52
C THR A 209 -2.90 -5.24 -9.90
N GLY A 210 -2.58 -3.96 -9.95
CA GLY A 210 -2.57 -3.16 -11.17
C GLY A 210 -3.94 -2.53 -11.47
N GLY A 211 -3.92 -1.43 -12.23
CA GLY A 211 -5.16 -0.82 -12.76
C GLY A 211 -6.01 -0.06 -11.73
N MET A 212 -5.40 0.53 -10.73
CA MET A 212 -6.12 1.50 -9.87
C MET A 212 -6.45 2.80 -10.62
N ASP A 213 -5.80 3.03 -11.75
CA ASP A 213 -5.82 4.30 -12.49
C ASP A 213 -6.33 4.20 -13.93
N SER A 214 -7.27 3.34 -14.25
CA SER A 214 -7.81 3.32 -15.62
C SER A 214 -9.31 3.48 -15.68
#